data_0c558b1c6ab7eacaeadcf033a65ea84d
#
_entry.id   0c558b1c6ab7eacaeadcf033a65ea84d
#
_cell.length_a   1.000
_cell.length_b   1.000
_cell.length_c   1.000
_cell.angle_alpha   90.00
_cell.angle_beta   90.00
_cell.angle_gamma   90.00
#
_symmetry.space_group_name_H-M   'P 1'
#
loop_
_entity.id
_entity.type
_entity.pdbx_description
1 polymer ?
#
loop_
_entity_poly.entity_id
_entity_poly.type
_entity_poly.pdbx_seq_one_letter_code
_entity_poly.pdbx_strand_id
1 'polypeptide(L)'
;GEDALPLEDLDFEEKDVLAKLNKLREDKASGADELLPRLLCHIKEEISRPLWMIFRKSLDEGMVPEDWKRANVTPIYKSGSHNKAENYRPVSLTSQVCKLFESLMRDAMMKHLEKYQLLRDSQHGFRKGRSCMTNLLALLETVTRCLDKGDSVDIIFLDFAKAFDKVPHKRLLRKLENH
;
A
#
# COMPACT_ATOMS: atom_id res chain seq x y z
N GLY A 1 18.07 -13.57 4.32
CA GLY A 1 18.63 -13.10 5.54
C GLY A 1 18.27 -14.02 6.69
N GLU A 2 19.26 -14.68 7.27
CA GLU A 2 19.07 -15.60 8.38
C GLU A 2 18.89 -14.91 9.75
N ASP A 3 18.91 -13.56 9.79
CA ASP A 3 18.91 -12.77 11.03
C ASP A 3 17.72 -11.81 11.18
N ALA A 4 16.70 -11.91 10.36
CA ALA A 4 15.53 -11.07 10.54
C ALA A 4 14.69 -11.61 11.69
N LEU A 5 14.64 -10.86 12.80
CA LEU A 5 13.71 -11.17 13.88
C LEU A 5 12.27 -11.02 13.36
N PRO A 6 11.33 -11.83 13.87
CA PRO A 6 9.92 -11.69 13.49
C PRO A 6 9.43 -10.28 13.78
N LEU A 7 8.45 -9.83 13.01
CA LEU A 7 7.78 -8.56 13.27
C LEU A 7 7.26 -8.57 14.70
N GLU A 8 7.77 -7.65 15.52
CA GLU A 8 7.25 -7.45 16.87
C GLU A 8 5.76 -7.08 16.79
N ASP A 9 5.01 -7.30 17.87
CA ASP A 9 3.59 -6.97 17.94
C ASP A 9 3.34 -5.56 17.39
N LEU A 10 2.33 -5.46 16.52
CA LEU A 10 1.92 -4.19 15.95
C LEU A 10 1.39 -3.29 17.07
N ASP A 11 2.28 -2.47 17.63
CA ASP A 11 1.91 -1.51 18.66
C ASP A 11 1.71 -0.13 18.06
N PHE A 12 0.54 0.44 18.28
CA PHE A 12 0.18 1.81 17.95
C PHE A 12 -0.77 2.36 19.00
N GLU A 13 -0.63 3.63 19.28
CA GLU A 13 -1.42 4.33 20.29
C GLU A 13 -2.54 5.18 19.65
N GLU A 14 -3.45 5.68 20.47
CA GLU A 14 -4.51 6.61 20.06
C GLU A 14 -3.94 7.82 19.27
N LYS A 15 -2.78 8.35 19.72
CA LYS A 15 -2.10 9.46 19.02
C LYS A 15 -1.72 9.15 17.57
N ASP A 16 -1.42 7.88 17.26
CA ASP A 16 -1.07 7.45 15.90
C ASP A 16 -2.31 7.42 15.01
N VAL A 17 -3.44 7.00 15.56
CA VAL A 17 -4.75 7.06 14.88
C VAL A 17 -5.11 8.50 14.58
N LEU A 18 -5.00 9.40 15.57
CA LEU A 18 -5.25 10.83 15.40
C LEU A 18 -4.32 11.44 14.35
N ALA A 19 -3.04 11.07 14.35
CA ALA A 19 -2.09 11.52 13.34
C ALA A 19 -2.45 11.07 11.92
N LYS A 20 -3.08 9.90 11.76
CA LYS A 20 -3.62 9.44 10.47
C LYS A 20 -4.89 10.20 10.08
N LEU A 21 -5.80 10.45 11.01
CA LEU A 21 -7.00 11.26 10.78
C LEU A 21 -6.65 12.68 10.35
N ASN A 22 -5.61 13.29 10.94
CA ASN A 22 -5.10 14.62 10.57
C ASN A 22 -4.55 14.69 9.13
N LYS A 23 -4.15 13.57 8.55
CA LYS A 23 -3.66 13.47 7.16
C LYS A 23 -4.73 13.05 6.17
N LEU A 24 -5.95 12.77 6.64
CA LEU A 24 -7.04 12.35 5.79
C LEU A 24 -7.48 13.50 4.89
N ARG A 25 -7.66 13.21 3.62
CA ARG A 25 -8.13 14.20 2.63
C ARG A 25 -9.65 14.22 2.58
N GLU A 26 -10.23 15.37 2.83
CA GLU A 26 -11.68 15.58 2.86
C GLU A 26 -12.38 15.36 1.51
N ASP A 27 -11.64 15.55 0.40
CA ASP A 27 -12.13 15.45 -0.98
C ASP A 27 -12.21 14.01 -1.52
N LYS A 28 -11.88 13.01 -0.73
CA LYS A 28 -11.95 11.61 -1.14
C LYS A 28 -13.37 11.06 -1.07
N ALA A 29 -13.65 10.09 -1.95
CA ALA A 29 -14.92 9.37 -1.93
C ALA A 29 -15.03 8.49 -0.68
N SER A 30 -16.26 8.32 -0.17
CA SER A 30 -16.60 7.33 0.85
C SER A 30 -16.47 5.90 0.29
N GLY A 31 -16.39 4.93 1.19
CA GLY A 31 -16.52 3.50 0.87
C GLY A 31 -17.97 3.04 0.84
N ALA A 32 -18.16 1.71 0.94
CA ALA A 32 -19.48 1.09 1.02
C ALA A 32 -20.23 1.41 2.33
N ASP A 33 -19.52 1.88 3.34
CA ASP A 33 -20.04 2.35 4.64
C ASP A 33 -20.62 3.77 4.58
N GLU A 34 -20.51 4.46 3.44
CA GLU A 34 -20.96 5.83 3.22
C GLU A 34 -20.39 6.88 4.19
N LEU A 35 -19.38 6.52 4.99
CA LEU A 35 -18.70 7.45 5.88
C LEU A 35 -17.82 8.42 5.08
N LEU A 36 -18.24 9.68 5.05
CA LEU A 36 -17.53 10.72 4.33
C LEU A 36 -16.22 11.09 5.04
N PRO A 37 -15.09 11.16 4.34
CA PRO A 37 -13.82 11.63 4.92
C PRO A 37 -13.94 12.97 5.63
N ARG A 38 -14.70 13.90 5.06
CA ARG A 38 -14.97 15.21 5.66
C ARG A 38 -15.58 15.10 7.07
N LEU A 39 -16.53 14.19 7.28
CA LEU A 39 -17.10 13.95 8.61
C LEU A 39 -16.02 13.47 9.58
N LEU A 40 -15.22 12.46 9.16
CA LEU A 40 -14.15 11.91 10.00
C LEU A 40 -13.09 12.97 10.36
N CYS A 41 -12.78 13.90 9.44
CA CYS A 41 -11.89 15.02 9.72
C CYS A 41 -12.45 16.00 10.77
N HIS A 42 -13.76 16.25 10.76
CA HIS A 42 -14.40 17.18 11.69
C HIS A 42 -14.50 16.64 13.11
N ILE A 43 -14.71 15.33 13.27
CA ILE A 43 -14.89 14.68 14.58
C ILE A 43 -13.66 13.83 14.99
N LYS A 44 -12.49 14.13 14.44
CA LYS A 44 -11.27 13.31 14.58
C LYS A 44 -10.81 13.15 16.03
N GLU A 45 -10.95 14.20 16.84
CA GLU A 45 -10.54 14.18 18.24
C GLU A 45 -11.44 13.22 19.05
N GLU A 46 -12.75 13.25 18.79
CA GLU A 46 -13.74 12.44 19.47
C GLU A 46 -13.69 10.96 19.07
N ILE A 47 -13.36 10.69 17.79
CA ILE A 47 -13.36 9.31 17.27
C ILE A 47 -11.98 8.62 17.34
N SER A 48 -10.90 9.33 17.62
CA SER A 48 -9.55 8.75 17.65
C SER A 48 -9.46 7.57 18.62
N ARG A 49 -9.96 7.73 19.84
CA ARG A 49 -9.97 6.69 20.87
C ARG A 49 -10.90 5.52 20.55
N PRO A 50 -12.18 5.70 20.16
CA PRO A 50 -13.04 4.61 19.70
C PRO A 50 -12.42 3.82 18.54
N LEU A 51 -11.84 4.49 17.54
CA LEU A 51 -11.18 3.83 16.41
C LEU A 51 -9.96 3.04 16.87
N TRP A 52 -9.13 3.60 17.73
CA TRP A 52 -8.00 2.89 18.31
C TRP A 52 -8.44 1.60 19.01
N MET A 53 -9.51 1.64 19.80
CA MET A 53 -10.05 0.46 20.49
C MET A 53 -10.52 -0.60 19.48
N ILE A 54 -11.22 -0.20 18.42
CA ILE A 54 -11.68 -1.12 17.35
C ILE A 54 -10.48 -1.73 16.62
N PHE A 55 -9.48 -0.94 16.29
CA PHE A 55 -8.27 -1.40 15.60
C PHE A 55 -7.47 -2.40 16.45
N ARG A 56 -7.28 -2.10 17.74
CA ARG A 56 -6.64 -3.04 18.69
C ARG A 56 -7.42 -4.34 18.77
N LYS A 57 -8.72 -4.26 18.99
CA LYS A 57 -9.58 -5.45 19.07
C LYS A 57 -9.50 -6.28 17.79
N SER A 58 -9.51 -5.64 16.62
CA SER A 58 -9.38 -6.32 15.33
C SER A 58 -8.06 -7.09 15.21
N LEU A 59 -6.95 -6.51 15.70
CA LEU A 59 -5.64 -7.19 15.72
C LEU A 59 -5.61 -8.34 16.73
N ASP A 60 -6.06 -8.09 17.95
CA ASP A 60 -6.00 -9.07 19.05
C ASP A 60 -6.85 -10.31 18.74
N GLU A 61 -7.98 -10.14 18.07
CA GLU A 61 -8.88 -11.23 17.67
C GLU A 61 -8.53 -11.83 16.29
N GLY A 62 -7.64 -11.20 15.52
CA GLY A 62 -7.33 -11.60 14.15
C GLY A 62 -8.54 -11.49 13.21
N MET A 63 -9.52 -10.63 13.54
CA MET A 63 -10.75 -10.48 12.79
C MET A 63 -10.92 -9.06 12.23
N VAL A 64 -11.27 -8.99 10.96
CA VAL A 64 -11.60 -7.73 10.27
C VAL A 64 -13.11 -7.58 10.22
N PRO A 65 -13.67 -6.41 10.62
CA PRO A 65 -15.10 -6.13 10.51
C PRO A 65 -15.64 -6.37 9.10
N GLU A 66 -16.86 -6.92 8.99
CA GLU A 66 -17.44 -7.28 7.69
C GLU A 66 -17.62 -6.08 6.74
N ASP A 67 -17.95 -4.91 7.28
CA ASP A 67 -18.09 -3.69 6.47
C ASP A 67 -16.79 -3.25 5.82
N TRP A 68 -15.64 -3.60 6.41
CA TRP A 68 -14.34 -3.27 5.83
C TRP A 68 -13.93 -4.21 4.68
N LYS A 69 -14.58 -5.37 4.59
CA LYS A 69 -14.39 -6.34 3.49
C LYS A 69 -15.19 -5.98 2.23
N ARG A 70 -16.05 -4.97 2.31
CA ARG A 70 -16.91 -4.52 1.21
C ARG A 70 -16.31 -3.31 0.51
N ALA A 71 -16.53 -3.22 -0.79
CA ALA A 71 -16.12 -2.07 -1.59
C ALA A 71 -17.13 -1.79 -2.69
N ASN A 72 -17.34 -0.51 -2.98
CA ASN A 72 -18.01 -0.10 -4.21
C ASN A 72 -16.98 -0.07 -5.34
N VAL A 73 -17.24 -0.78 -6.43
CA VAL A 73 -16.31 -0.82 -7.56
C VAL A 73 -16.76 0.19 -8.62
N THR A 74 -15.88 1.15 -8.90
CA THR A 74 -16.09 2.17 -9.93
C THR A 74 -15.18 1.90 -11.11
N PRO A 75 -15.75 1.74 -12.34
CA PRO A 75 -14.94 1.58 -13.53
C PRO A 75 -14.36 2.92 -13.99
N ILE A 76 -13.04 3.01 -14.12
CA ILE A 76 -12.35 4.18 -14.68
C ILE A 76 -11.85 3.83 -16.07
N TYR A 77 -12.30 4.58 -17.08
CA TYR A 77 -11.84 4.41 -18.45
C TYR A 77 -10.32 4.64 -18.56
N LYS A 78 -9.65 3.75 -19.28
CA LYS A 78 -8.21 3.79 -19.50
C LYS A 78 -7.87 4.23 -20.93
N SER A 79 -8.36 3.49 -21.93
CA SER A 79 -8.05 3.74 -23.35
C SER A 79 -8.83 2.76 -24.23
N GLY A 80 -8.97 3.05 -25.52
CA GLY A 80 -9.59 2.16 -26.50
C GLY A 80 -11.08 2.44 -26.71
N SER A 81 -11.88 1.41 -27.02
CA SER A 81 -13.32 1.55 -27.20
C SER A 81 -14.06 1.59 -25.87
N HIS A 82 -14.94 2.57 -25.67
CA HIS A 82 -15.76 2.69 -24.46
C HIS A 82 -16.72 1.51 -24.23
N ASN A 83 -17.02 0.75 -25.28
CA ASN A 83 -17.96 -0.37 -25.22
C ASN A 83 -17.33 -1.68 -24.71
N LYS A 84 -16.03 -1.66 -24.40
CA LYS A 84 -15.30 -2.85 -23.93
C LYS A 84 -14.91 -2.71 -22.47
N ALA A 85 -15.36 -3.64 -21.63
CA ALA A 85 -15.07 -3.64 -20.20
C ALA A 85 -13.56 -3.75 -19.90
N GLU A 86 -12.79 -4.42 -20.76
CA GLU A 86 -11.32 -4.53 -20.64
C GLU A 86 -10.58 -3.19 -20.70
N ASN A 87 -11.22 -2.16 -21.26
CA ASN A 87 -10.68 -0.80 -21.37
C ASN A 87 -10.93 0.06 -20.12
N TYR A 88 -11.51 -0.54 -19.08
CA TYR A 88 -11.74 0.11 -17.81
C TYR A 88 -10.89 -0.52 -16.71
N ARG A 89 -10.44 0.33 -15.77
CA ARG A 89 -9.81 -0.11 -14.52
C ARG A 89 -10.85 -0.15 -13.42
N PRO A 90 -11.10 -1.30 -12.78
CA PRO A 90 -11.91 -1.32 -11.57
C PRO A 90 -11.16 -0.63 -10.43
N VAL A 91 -11.78 0.36 -9.81
CA VAL A 91 -11.26 1.02 -8.61
C VAL A 91 -12.18 0.70 -7.45
N SER A 92 -11.65 0.02 -6.45
CA SER A 92 -12.39 -0.35 -5.25
C SER A 92 -12.39 0.80 -4.26
N LEU A 93 -13.58 1.31 -3.98
CA LEU A 93 -13.82 2.31 -2.95
C LEU A 93 -14.15 1.59 -1.63
N THR A 94 -13.12 1.31 -0.85
CA THR A 94 -13.22 0.70 0.48
C THR A 94 -13.45 1.76 1.56
N SER A 95 -13.90 1.34 2.75
CA SER A 95 -14.06 2.19 3.93
C SER A 95 -12.82 3.05 4.20
N GLN A 96 -13.01 4.32 4.52
CA GLN A 96 -11.91 5.20 4.91
C GLN A 96 -11.34 4.81 6.28
N VAL A 97 -12.17 4.29 7.17
CA VAL A 97 -11.75 3.74 8.47
C VAL A 97 -10.83 2.52 8.27
N CYS A 98 -11.19 1.62 7.35
CA CYS A 98 -10.35 0.49 6.97
C CYS A 98 -8.98 0.98 6.43
N LYS A 99 -8.96 1.96 5.54
CA LYS A 99 -7.71 2.53 5.00
C LYS A 99 -6.82 3.16 6.07
N LEU A 100 -7.41 3.79 7.10
CA LEU A 100 -6.66 4.30 8.25
C LEU A 100 -5.95 3.14 8.97
N PHE A 101 -6.68 2.07 9.27
CA PHE A 101 -6.13 0.86 9.90
C PHE A 101 -5.03 0.22 9.04
N GLU A 102 -5.30 -0.03 7.76
CA GLU A 102 -4.31 -0.55 6.81
C GLU A 102 -3.05 0.32 6.75
N SER A 103 -3.20 1.65 6.86
CA SER A 103 -2.07 2.57 6.85
C SER A 103 -1.18 2.47 8.09
N LEU A 104 -1.75 2.14 9.26
CA LEU A 104 -0.99 1.86 10.49
C LEU A 104 -0.20 0.56 10.35
N MET A 105 -0.86 -0.51 9.89
CA MET A 105 -0.22 -1.79 9.62
C MET A 105 0.91 -1.66 8.60
N ARG A 106 0.64 -0.98 7.47
CA ARG A 106 1.66 -0.73 6.43
C ARG A 106 2.88 -0.02 6.99
N ASP A 107 2.68 1.01 7.81
CA ASP A 107 3.81 1.80 8.33
C ASP A 107 4.68 0.95 9.29
N ALA A 108 4.06 0.08 10.10
CA ALA A 108 4.78 -0.85 10.96
C ALA A 108 5.55 -1.90 10.13
N MET A 109 4.91 -2.52 9.13
CA MET A 109 5.56 -3.47 8.22
C MET A 109 6.72 -2.82 7.47
N MET A 110 6.54 -1.61 6.92
CA MET A 110 7.59 -0.89 6.20
C MET A 110 8.77 -0.56 7.11
N LYS A 111 8.51 -0.13 8.34
CA LYS A 111 9.56 0.11 9.35
C LYS A 111 10.40 -1.15 9.60
N HIS A 112 9.74 -2.31 9.71
CA HIS A 112 10.41 -3.59 9.87
C HIS A 112 11.27 -3.94 8.64
N LEU A 113 10.69 -3.89 7.43
CA LEU A 113 11.38 -4.21 6.18
C LEU A 113 12.60 -3.30 5.94
N GLU A 114 12.50 -2.03 6.31
CA GLU A 114 13.61 -1.06 6.21
C GLU A 114 14.67 -1.32 7.28
N LYS A 115 14.29 -1.58 8.54
CA LYS A 115 15.19 -1.87 9.66
C LYS A 115 16.13 -3.05 9.35
N TYR A 116 15.57 -4.10 8.76
CA TYR A 116 16.31 -5.33 8.43
C TYR A 116 16.79 -5.39 6.97
N GLN A 117 16.68 -4.29 6.23
CA GLN A 117 17.12 -4.18 4.82
C GLN A 117 16.59 -5.31 3.91
N LEU A 118 15.33 -5.72 4.14
CA LEU A 118 14.68 -6.82 3.41
C LEU A 118 14.23 -6.40 1.99
N LEU A 119 14.25 -5.11 1.68
CA LEU A 119 13.93 -4.59 0.36
C LEU A 119 15.20 -4.40 -0.46
N ARG A 120 15.21 -4.93 -1.68
CA ARG A 120 16.34 -4.79 -2.60
C ARG A 120 16.55 -3.32 -2.99
N ASP A 121 17.80 -2.88 -3.13
CA ASP A 121 18.12 -1.51 -3.54
C ASP A 121 17.61 -1.16 -4.94
N SER A 122 17.49 -2.15 -5.82
CA SER A 122 16.91 -1.99 -7.16
C SER A 122 15.40 -1.73 -7.16
N GLN A 123 14.71 -1.92 -6.02
CA GLN A 123 13.28 -1.64 -5.94
C GLN A 123 13.03 -0.17 -5.66
N HIS A 124 12.46 0.55 -6.62
CA HIS A 124 12.09 1.96 -6.50
C HIS A 124 10.60 2.18 -6.20
N GLY A 125 9.73 1.27 -6.65
CA GLY A 125 8.29 1.37 -6.40
C GLY A 125 7.94 1.18 -4.93
N PHE A 126 6.98 1.98 -4.43
CA PHE A 126 6.44 1.92 -3.06
C PHE A 126 7.47 2.11 -1.93
N ARG A 127 8.62 2.71 -2.21
CA ARG A 127 9.64 3.04 -1.21
C ARG A 127 9.71 4.56 -0.98
N LYS A 128 9.88 4.94 0.29
CA LYS A 128 10.12 6.34 0.67
C LYS A 128 11.45 6.83 0.09
N GLY A 129 11.45 8.05 -0.47
CA GLY A 129 12.66 8.64 -1.08
C GLY A 129 13.03 8.06 -2.46
N ARG A 130 12.25 7.11 -3.00
CA ARG A 130 12.41 6.56 -4.35
C ARG A 130 11.26 7.01 -5.26
N SER A 131 11.51 7.08 -6.55
CA SER A 131 10.53 7.51 -7.56
C SER A 131 10.80 6.86 -8.92
N CYS A 132 9.90 7.04 -9.87
CA CYS A 132 10.15 6.64 -11.27
C CYS A 132 11.41 7.34 -11.82
N MET A 133 11.66 8.60 -11.45
CA MET A 133 12.84 9.34 -11.87
C MET A 133 14.12 8.71 -11.33
N THR A 134 14.17 8.36 -10.05
CA THR A 134 15.35 7.70 -9.46
C THR A 134 15.63 6.33 -10.08
N ASN A 135 14.58 5.61 -10.51
CA ASN A 135 14.72 4.35 -11.24
C ASN A 135 15.35 4.57 -12.62
N LEU A 136 14.83 5.55 -13.38
CA LEU A 136 15.36 5.89 -14.70
C LEU A 136 16.80 6.37 -14.63
N LEU A 137 17.16 7.18 -13.65
CA LEU A 137 18.54 7.65 -13.46
C LEU A 137 19.49 6.49 -13.15
N ALA A 138 19.09 5.55 -12.29
CA ALA A 138 19.90 4.36 -12.00
C ALA A 138 20.11 3.48 -13.24
N LEU A 139 19.07 3.32 -14.08
CA LEU A 139 19.17 2.61 -15.35
C LEU A 139 20.13 3.34 -16.29
N LEU A 140 19.94 4.64 -16.50
CA LEU A 140 20.80 5.45 -17.38
C LEU A 140 22.26 5.42 -16.94
N GLU A 141 22.53 5.57 -15.64
CA GLU A 141 23.89 5.48 -15.09
C GLU A 141 24.54 4.13 -15.43
N THR A 142 23.78 3.04 -15.27
CA THR A 142 24.27 1.68 -15.58
C THR A 142 24.59 1.53 -17.08
N VAL A 143 23.67 1.98 -17.94
CA VAL A 143 23.84 1.92 -19.40
C VAL A 143 25.04 2.76 -19.84
N THR A 144 25.12 4.01 -19.39
CA THR A 144 26.23 4.92 -19.74
C THR A 144 27.59 4.32 -19.34
N ARG A 145 27.66 3.78 -18.11
CA ARG A 145 28.89 3.14 -17.61
C ARG A 145 29.33 1.96 -18.45
N CYS A 146 28.42 1.14 -19.01
CA CYS A 146 28.74 0.04 -19.92
C CYS A 146 29.20 0.57 -21.27
N LEU A 147 28.49 1.54 -21.83
CA LEU A 147 28.86 2.15 -23.12
C LEU A 147 30.24 2.85 -23.07
N ASP A 148 30.57 3.53 -21.99
CA ASP A 148 31.89 4.16 -21.79
C ASP A 148 33.01 3.16 -21.73
N LYS A 149 32.74 1.91 -21.36
CA LYS A 149 33.70 0.79 -21.41
C LYS A 149 33.79 0.10 -22.77
N GLY A 150 32.94 0.50 -23.73
CA GLY A 150 32.83 -0.13 -25.05
C GLY A 150 31.96 -1.39 -25.07
N ASP A 151 31.21 -1.66 -23.99
CA ASP A 151 30.31 -2.82 -23.92
C ASP A 151 29.00 -2.53 -24.68
N SER A 152 28.40 -3.57 -25.28
CA SER A 152 27.03 -3.51 -25.80
C SER A 152 26.03 -3.75 -24.69
N VAL A 153 24.87 -3.06 -24.74
CA VAL A 153 23.82 -3.17 -23.73
C VAL A 153 22.48 -3.51 -24.39
N ASP A 154 21.90 -4.64 -23.99
CA ASP A 154 20.52 -5.02 -24.33
C ASP A 154 19.61 -4.76 -23.17
N ILE A 155 18.49 -4.04 -23.39
CA ILE A 155 17.52 -3.71 -22.35
C ILE A 155 16.21 -4.44 -22.64
N ILE A 156 15.76 -5.27 -21.68
CA ILE A 156 14.49 -5.99 -21.75
C ILE A 156 13.54 -5.42 -20.72
N PHE A 157 12.41 -4.88 -21.19
CA PHE A 157 11.33 -4.40 -20.32
C PHE A 157 10.29 -5.49 -20.13
N LEU A 158 10.02 -5.85 -18.85
CA LEU A 158 9.00 -6.81 -18.48
C LEU A 158 7.90 -6.10 -17.68
N ASP A 159 6.63 -6.42 -17.97
CA ASP A 159 5.48 -5.91 -17.25
C ASP A 159 4.51 -7.05 -16.92
N PHE A 160 3.88 -6.96 -15.75
CA PHE A 160 2.90 -7.95 -15.31
C PHE A 160 1.47 -7.49 -15.63
N ALA A 161 0.76 -8.26 -16.44
CA ALA A 161 -0.66 -8.01 -16.67
C ALA A 161 -1.46 -8.22 -15.38
N LYS A 162 -2.18 -7.19 -14.91
CA LYS A 162 -3.02 -7.23 -13.71
C LYS A 162 -2.24 -7.70 -12.47
N ALA A 163 -1.08 -7.09 -12.22
CA ALA A 163 -0.13 -7.52 -11.19
C ALA A 163 -0.77 -7.70 -9.81
N PHE A 164 -1.62 -6.76 -9.36
CA PHE A 164 -2.30 -6.84 -8.07
C PHE A 164 -3.39 -7.92 -8.02
N ASP A 165 -4.20 -8.04 -9.08
CA ASP A 165 -5.32 -9.00 -9.14
C ASP A 165 -4.85 -10.45 -9.21
N LYS A 166 -3.62 -10.68 -9.66
CA LYS A 166 -3.04 -12.02 -9.85
C LYS A 166 -2.09 -12.47 -8.75
N VAL A 167 -1.95 -11.70 -7.67
CA VAL A 167 -1.09 -12.08 -6.54
C VAL A 167 -1.66 -13.33 -5.85
N PRO A 168 -0.92 -14.45 -5.79
CA PRO A 168 -1.36 -15.62 -5.07
C PRO A 168 -1.22 -15.40 -3.55
N HIS A 169 -2.32 -15.06 -2.87
CA HIS A 169 -2.34 -14.65 -1.47
C HIS A 169 -1.64 -15.63 -0.54
N LYS A 170 -1.84 -16.94 -0.73
CA LYS A 170 -1.17 -17.97 0.09
C LYS A 170 0.36 -17.92 -0.01
N ARG A 171 0.91 -17.61 -1.21
CA ARG A 171 2.36 -17.46 -1.39
C ARG A 171 2.87 -16.17 -0.76
N LEU A 172 2.07 -15.09 -0.85
CA LEU A 172 2.39 -13.82 -0.21
C LEU A 172 2.46 -13.98 1.31
N LEU A 173 1.45 -14.63 1.92
CA LEU A 173 1.44 -14.90 3.37
C LEU A 173 2.65 -15.70 3.80
N ARG A 174 2.97 -16.82 3.13
CA ARG A 174 4.18 -17.60 3.42
C ARG A 174 5.47 -16.79 3.29
N LYS A 175 5.52 -15.87 2.34
CA LYS A 175 6.68 -14.99 2.19
C LYS A 175 6.80 -14.00 3.34
N LEU A 176 5.68 -13.47 3.85
CA LEU A 176 5.66 -12.61 5.02
C LEU A 176 6.01 -13.36 6.31
N GLU A 177 5.55 -14.61 6.46
CA GLU A 177 5.89 -15.48 7.59
C GLU A 177 7.40 -15.81 7.66
N ASN A 178 8.11 -15.76 6.53
CA ASN A 178 9.54 -16.07 6.45
C ASN A 178 10.43 -14.83 6.59
N HIS A 179 9.85 -13.65 6.85
CA HIS A 179 10.53 -12.38 7.04
C HIS A 179 10.13 -11.71 8.36
#